data_c68735279841bd791ff332620e5279bc
#
_entry.id   c68735279841bd791ff332620e5279bc
#
_cell.length_a   1.000
_cell.length_b   1.000
_cell.length_c   1.000
_cell.angle_alpha   90.00
_cell.angle_beta   90.00
_cell.angle_gamma   90.00
#
_symmetry.space_group_name_H-M   'P 1'
#
loop_
_entity.id
_entity.type
_entity.pdbx_description
1 polymer ?
#
loop_
_entity_poly.entity_id
_entity_poly.type
_entity_poly.pdbx_seq_one_letter_code
_entity_poly.pdbx_strand_id
1 'polypeptide(L)'
;YSVLSSRQRMCPMNKSDTECRELIKARGGVRTATDCWHYNRHQRAVRTMSRFEENGQMGHYPAAWDMEDFDRVIEHEDACPFYTLRGMAEEASLIFCPYNYLFDINVRRRMGLNIDGAAVIIDEGHNLEDVCRDGSSAELSLDEIGKYADDLAKNHGKINEQTTVLSRFFQSMSNFLEEQFRMNSSPDATVVTSNQVKALTEDVLKDFPDHLPAILEIVEELTTTKSNLLTPITAPAVGLAGDIAVILMLVRTCSTAYNVIFGRNMDISGDTCPGIAFQCMQPAVAFHEVARDARSIILTSGTLSPMTTFEAELGVKF
;
A
#
# COMPACT_ATOMS: atom_id res chain seq x y z
N TYR A 1 -19.77 11.31 -4.31
CA TYR A 1 -19.19 9.97 -4.13
C TYR A 1 -17.99 9.75 -5.03
N SER A 2 -17.20 8.69 -4.77
CA SER A 2 -16.09 8.27 -5.63
C SER A 2 -16.08 6.76 -5.82
N VAL A 3 -15.57 6.31 -6.98
CA VAL A 3 -15.41 4.88 -7.32
C VAL A 3 -13.94 4.60 -7.60
N LEU A 4 -13.27 3.94 -6.67
CA LEU A 4 -11.87 3.59 -6.82
C LEU A 4 -11.71 2.26 -7.54
N SER A 5 -10.75 2.17 -8.44
CA SER A 5 -10.42 0.96 -9.19
C SER A 5 -8.92 0.88 -9.44
N SER A 6 -8.43 -0.20 -10.05
CA SER A 6 -7.01 -0.34 -10.32
C SER A 6 -6.54 0.67 -11.38
N ARG A 7 -5.31 1.16 -11.19
CA ARG A 7 -4.68 2.10 -12.13
C ARG A 7 -4.62 1.54 -13.55
N GLN A 8 -4.27 0.27 -13.69
CA GLN A 8 -4.18 -0.39 -14.98
C GLN A 8 -5.53 -0.43 -15.71
N ARG A 9 -6.64 -0.74 -14.98
CA ARG A 9 -7.99 -0.77 -15.56
C ARG A 9 -8.45 0.59 -16.08
N MET A 10 -8.07 1.65 -15.37
CA MET A 10 -8.54 3.01 -15.67
C MET A 10 -7.59 3.80 -16.57
N CYS A 11 -6.45 3.23 -16.97
CA CYS A 11 -5.47 3.97 -17.77
C CYS A 11 -5.90 4.12 -19.23
N PRO A 12 -6.17 5.34 -19.75
CA PRO A 12 -6.54 5.54 -21.16
C PRO A 12 -5.44 5.09 -22.13
N MET A 13 -4.19 5.04 -21.66
CA MET A 13 -3.02 4.61 -22.43
C MET A 13 -2.74 3.12 -22.27
N ASN A 14 -3.59 2.39 -21.55
CA ASN A 14 -3.44 0.95 -21.24
C ASN A 14 -2.04 0.58 -20.68
N LYS A 15 -1.55 1.43 -19.76
CA LYS A 15 -0.25 1.26 -19.11
C LYS A 15 -0.34 0.41 -17.86
N SER A 16 0.64 -0.47 -17.66
CA SER A 16 0.84 -1.17 -16.39
C SER A 16 1.15 -0.19 -15.25
N ASP A 17 1.05 -0.66 -14.02
CA ASP A 17 1.38 0.15 -12.84
C ASP A 17 2.81 0.67 -12.86
N THR A 18 3.77 -0.17 -13.30
CA THR A 18 5.18 0.19 -13.41
C THR A 18 5.40 1.25 -14.47
N GLU A 19 4.90 1.04 -15.69
CA GLU A 19 5.00 2.04 -16.77
C GLU A 19 4.33 3.36 -16.40
N CYS A 20 3.17 3.32 -15.72
CA CYS A 20 2.49 4.53 -15.25
C CYS A 20 3.35 5.28 -14.23
N ARG A 21 3.98 4.58 -13.26
CA ARG A 21 4.87 5.21 -12.28
C ARG A 21 6.05 5.90 -12.96
N GLU A 22 6.63 5.29 -13.98
CA GLU A 22 7.71 5.91 -14.75
C GLU A 22 7.26 7.19 -15.46
N LEU A 23 6.08 7.16 -16.10
CA LEU A 23 5.53 8.30 -16.85
C LEU A 23 5.13 9.48 -15.96
N ILE A 24 4.74 9.25 -14.71
CA ILE A 24 4.33 10.31 -13.78
C ILE A 24 5.50 10.87 -12.96
N LYS A 25 6.73 10.38 -13.13
CA LYS A 25 7.91 10.96 -12.49
C LYS A 25 8.07 12.42 -12.93
N ALA A 26 8.37 13.30 -11.98
CA ALA A 26 8.55 14.71 -12.27
C ALA A 26 9.78 14.94 -13.16
N ARG A 27 9.62 15.70 -14.24
CA ARG A 27 10.74 16.12 -15.11
C ARG A 27 11.43 17.37 -14.59
N GLY A 28 12.76 17.35 -14.58
CA GLY A 28 13.57 18.54 -14.30
C GLY A 28 13.33 19.21 -12.96
N GLY A 29 12.79 18.46 -11.97
CA GLY A 29 12.45 19.01 -10.66
C GLY A 29 11.14 19.82 -10.63
N VAL A 30 10.42 19.92 -11.73
CA VAL A 30 9.11 20.59 -11.81
C VAL A 30 8.01 19.58 -11.58
N ARG A 31 7.31 19.66 -10.46
CA ARG A 31 6.26 18.70 -10.04
C ARG A 31 5.08 18.56 -10.99
N THR A 32 4.82 19.57 -11.80
CA THR A 32 3.70 19.60 -12.75
C THR A 32 4.07 19.11 -14.15
N ALA A 33 5.36 18.88 -14.42
CA ALA A 33 5.83 18.40 -15.71
C ALA A 33 6.15 16.91 -15.61
N THR A 34 5.25 16.08 -16.09
CA THR A 34 5.43 14.63 -16.22
C THR A 34 5.24 14.20 -17.67
N ASP A 35 5.65 12.97 -17.99
CA ASP A 35 5.46 12.42 -19.32
C ASP A 35 4.03 11.97 -19.60
N CYS A 36 3.22 11.80 -18.56
CA CYS A 36 1.83 11.45 -18.69
C CYS A 36 0.96 12.70 -18.84
N TRP A 37 0.49 12.94 -20.04
CA TRP A 37 -0.41 14.05 -20.35
C TRP A 37 -1.71 14.03 -19.53
N HIS A 38 -2.37 12.89 -19.44
CA HIS A 38 -3.60 12.72 -18.68
C HIS A 38 -3.39 12.98 -17.17
N TYR A 39 -2.26 12.52 -16.62
CA TYR A 39 -1.93 12.80 -15.22
C TYR A 39 -1.81 14.30 -14.95
N ASN A 40 -1.19 15.06 -15.85
CA ASN A 40 -1.00 16.50 -15.68
C ASN A 40 -2.33 17.28 -15.58
N ARG A 41 -3.44 16.68 -16.03
CA ARG A 41 -4.75 17.32 -16.08
C ARG A 41 -5.74 16.84 -15.03
N HIS A 42 -5.42 15.79 -14.24
CA HIS A 42 -6.35 15.20 -13.28
C HIS A 42 -6.92 16.20 -12.27
N GLN A 43 -6.11 17.13 -11.77
CA GLN A 43 -6.57 18.13 -10.80
C GLN A 43 -7.60 19.10 -11.39
N ARG A 44 -7.52 19.36 -12.70
CA ARG A 44 -8.53 20.16 -13.39
C ARG A 44 -9.85 19.40 -13.45
N ALA A 45 -9.80 18.11 -13.80
CA ALA A 45 -10.98 17.26 -13.83
C ALA A 45 -11.62 17.12 -12.44
N VAL A 46 -10.85 16.96 -11.36
CA VAL A 46 -11.35 16.97 -9.98
C VAL A 46 -12.15 18.25 -9.71
N ARG A 47 -11.60 19.41 -10.03
CA ARG A 47 -12.31 20.71 -9.82
C ARG A 47 -13.57 20.83 -10.67
N THR A 48 -13.56 20.27 -11.88
CA THR A 48 -14.74 20.24 -12.74
C THR A 48 -15.82 19.39 -12.10
N MET A 49 -15.49 18.20 -11.64
CA MET A 49 -16.43 17.30 -10.95
C MET A 49 -16.96 17.89 -9.63
N SER A 50 -16.10 18.44 -8.77
CA SER A 50 -16.53 19.06 -7.50
C SER A 50 -17.52 20.22 -7.71
N ARG A 51 -17.37 21.00 -8.78
CA ARG A 51 -18.32 22.06 -9.11
C ARG A 51 -19.69 21.55 -9.53
N PHE A 52 -19.79 20.32 -10.05
CA PHE A 52 -21.08 19.70 -10.33
C PHE A 52 -21.82 19.36 -9.05
N GLU A 53 -21.14 18.86 -8.03
CA GLU A 53 -21.75 18.52 -6.75
C GLU A 53 -22.28 19.75 -6.01
N GLU A 54 -21.57 20.88 -6.08
CA GLU A 54 -21.95 22.11 -5.36
C GLU A 54 -23.11 22.89 -6.01
N ASN A 55 -23.17 22.95 -7.32
CA ASN A 55 -24.06 23.90 -8.02
C ASN A 55 -25.25 23.26 -8.72
N GLY A 56 -25.36 21.95 -8.78
CA GLY A 56 -26.52 21.23 -9.37
C GLY A 56 -26.80 21.53 -10.85
N GLN A 57 -26.10 22.50 -11.44
CA GLN A 57 -26.24 22.92 -12.83
C GLN A 57 -24.98 23.65 -13.30
N MET A 58 -24.06 22.93 -13.93
CA MET A 58 -23.19 23.56 -14.93
C MET A 58 -23.39 22.86 -16.27
N GLY A 59 -24.17 23.47 -17.10
CA GLY A 59 -24.27 23.25 -18.56
C GLY A 59 -24.52 21.85 -18.96
N HIS A 60 -24.73 20.86 -19.09
CA HIS A 60 -25.01 19.56 -19.67
C HIS A 60 -24.80 18.34 -18.77
N TYR A 61 -24.43 18.51 -17.50
CA TYR A 61 -24.16 17.38 -16.60
C TYR A 61 -25.16 17.34 -15.45
N PRO A 62 -25.68 16.14 -15.08
CA PRO A 62 -26.67 15.98 -14.02
C PRO A 62 -26.07 16.20 -12.63
N ALA A 63 -26.87 16.60 -11.65
CA ALA A 63 -26.49 16.72 -10.25
C ALA A 63 -26.13 15.35 -9.63
N ALA A 64 -26.74 14.27 -10.14
CA ALA A 64 -26.32 12.89 -9.89
C ALA A 64 -25.70 12.37 -11.19
N TRP A 65 -24.52 11.78 -11.09
CA TRP A 65 -23.76 11.26 -12.22
C TRP A 65 -23.49 9.76 -12.05
N ASP A 66 -23.26 9.07 -13.13
CA ASP A 66 -22.78 7.69 -13.16
C ASP A 66 -21.39 7.60 -13.80
N MET A 67 -20.88 6.38 -13.99
CA MET A 67 -19.54 6.19 -14.57
C MET A 67 -19.48 6.63 -16.03
N GLU A 68 -20.58 6.55 -16.77
CA GLU A 68 -20.65 7.02 -18.16
C GLU A 68 -20.60 8.55 -18.24
N ASP A 69 -21.24 9.24 -17.31
CA ASP A 69 -21.13 10.70 -17.17
C ASP A 69 -19.69 11.10 -16.78
N PHE A 70 -19.09 10.36 -15.87
CA PHE A 70 -17.69 10.55 -15.48
C PHE A 70 -16.75 10.39 -16.68
N ASP A 71 -16.92 9.33 -17.45
CA ASP A 71 -16.07 9.05 -18.61
C ASP A 71 -16.17 10.19 -19.64
N ARG A 72 -17.36 10.76 -19.88
CA ARG A 72 -17.54 11.95 -20.76
C ARG A 72 -16.74 13.16 -20.26
N VAL A 73 -16.74 13.41 -18.94
CA VAL A 73 -15.92 14.50 -18.35
C VAL A 73 -14.43 14.22 -18.53
N ILE A 74 -14.01 12.99 -18.27
CA ILE A 74 -12.61 12.60 -18.41
C ILE A 74 -12.13 12.71 -19.85
N GLU A 75 -12.92 12.30 -20.82
CA GLU A 75 -12.63 12.45 -22.24
C GLU A 75 -12.54 13.93 -22.63
N HIS A 76 -13.49 14.76 -22.20
CA HIS A 76 -13.50 16.20 -22.47
C HIS A 76 -12.29 16.93 -21.85
N GLU A 77 -11.94 16.59 -20.60
CA GLU A 77 -10.79 17.19 -19.91
C GLU A 77 -9.45 16.53 -20.30
N ASP A 78 -9.51 15.42 -21.05
CA ASP A 78 -8.32 14.61 -21.43
C ASP A 78 -7.46 14.27 -20.19
N ALA A 79 -8.14 13.87 -19.10
CA ALA A 79 -7.55 13.67 -17.80
C ALA A 79 -7.36 12.18 -17.44
N CYS A 80 -6.60 11.90 -16.36
CA CYS A 80 -6.44 10.55 -15.86
C CYS A 80 -7.62 10.15 -14.96
N PRO A 81 -8.44 9.14 -15.32
CA PRO A 81 -9.58 8.70 -14.51
C PRO A 81 -9.15 8.26 -13.10
N PHE A 82 -8.10 7.45 -12.98
CA PHE A 82 -7.61 6.95 -11.71
C PHE A 82 -7.25 8.05 -10.72
N TYR A 83 -6.45 9.03 -11.14
CA TYR A 83 -6.04 10.12 -10.25
C TYR A 83 -7.14 11.16 -10.03
N THR A 84 -8.08 11.29 -10.95
CA THR A 84 -9.27 12.13 -10.73
C THR A 84 -10.17 11.54 -9.66
N LEU A 85 -10.55 10.26 -9.76
CA LEU A 85 -11.39 9.60 -8.75
C LEU A 85 -10.70 9.51 -7.40
N ARG A 86 -9.38 9.28 -7.38
CA ARG A 86 -8.61 9.33 -6.14
C ARG A 86 -8.66 10.71 -5.47
N GLY A 87 -8.50 11.78 -6.25
CA GLY A 87 -8.62 13.16 -5.71
C GLY A 87 -10.03 13.48 -5.21
N MET A 88 -11.07 12.97 -5.88
CA MET A 88 -12.45 13.10 -5.43
C MET A 88 -12.75 12.32 -4.15
N ALA A 89 -12.08 11.20 -3.92
CA ALA A 89 -12.28 10.37 -2.73
C ALA A 89 -11.90 11.09 -1.43
N GLU A 90 -11.02 12.09 -1.48
CA GLU A 90 -10.60 12.87 -0.31
C GLU A 90 -11.77 13.64 0.34
N GLU A 91 -12.77 14.07 -0.46
CA GLU A 91 -13.94 14.84 -0.01
C GLU A 91 -15.25 14.04 -0.11
N ALA A 92 -15.21 12.79 -0.60
CA ALA A 92 -16.40 12.00 -0.86
C ALA A 92 -17.05 11.48 0.42
N SER A 93 -18.38 11.65 0.55
CA SER A 93 -19.17 11.03 1.64
C SER A 93 -19.44 9.54 1.43
N LEU A 94 -19.28 9.03 0.21
CA LEU A 94 -19.46 7.63 -0.16
C LEU A 94 -18.35 7.21 -1.11
N ILE A 95 -17.66 6.13 -0.77
CA ILE A 95 -16.57 5.59 -1.58
C ILE A 95 -16.87 4.13 -1.89
N PHE A 96 -16.84 3.78 -3.17
CA PHE A 96 -16.83 2.40 -3.63
C PHE A 96 -15.39 2.01 -3.95
N CYS A 97 -14.92 0.90 -3.39
CA CYS A 97 -13.56 0.45 -3.64
C CYS A 97 -13.44 -1.09 -3.53
N PRO A 98 -12.44 -1.69 -4.18
CA PRO A 98 -12.09 -3.09 -3.97
C PRO A 98 -11.61 -3.34 -2.53
N TYR A 99 -11.75 -4.58 -2.06
CA TYR A 99 -11.37 -5.00 -0.70
C TYR A 99 -9.94 -4.63 -0.31
N ASN A 100 -8.98 -4.84 -1.22
CA ASN A 100 -7.58 -4.55 -0.96
C ASN A 100 -7.30 -3.07 -0.65
N TYR A 101 -8.18 -2.15 -1.02
CA TYR A 101 -8.03 -0.74 -0.64
C TYR A 101 -8.34 -0.49 0.84
N LEU A 102 -9.05 -1.41 1.49
CA LEU A 102 -9.34 -1.34 2.92
C LEU A 102 -8.45 -2.27 3.75
N PHE A 103 -8.30 -3.52 3.30
CA PHE A 103 -7.69 -4.58 4.09
C PHE A 103 -6.20 -4.81 3.80
N ASP A 104 -5.67 -4.33 2.66
CA ASP A 104 -4.23 -4.19 2.50
C ASP A 104 -3.79 -2.87 3.15
N ILE A 105 -3.12 -2.99 4.29
CA ILE A 105 -2.71 -1.86 5.12
C ILE A 105 -1.81 -0.90 4.35
N ASN A 106 -0.92 -1.43 3.51
CA ASN A 106 -0.02 -0.64 2.69
C ASN A 106 -0.74 0.09 1.57
N VAL A 107 -1.70 -0.57 0.90
CA VAL A 107 -2.53 0.06 -0.12
C VAL A 107 -3.40 1.14 0.51
N ARG A 108 -4.09 0.86 1.63
CA ARG A 108 -4.94 1.83 2.34
C ARG A 108 -4.15 3.09 2.70
N ARG A 109 -2.97 2.91 3.31
CA ARG A 109 -2.08 4.02 3.67
C ARG A 109 -1.66 4.86 2.46
N ARG A 110 -1.24 4.21 1.36
CA ARG A 110 -0.81 4.91 0.13
C ARG A 110 -1.96 5.60 -0.59
N MET A 111 -3.17 5.06 -0.48
CA MET A 111 -4.37 5.69 -1.05
C MET A 111 -4.85 6.87 -0.23
N GLY A 112 -4.45 6.97 1.04
CA GLY A 112 -4.89 8.03 1.94
C GLY A 112 -6.37 7.91 2.32
N LEU A 113 -6.92 6.68 2.33
CA LEU A 113 -8.32 6.45 2.68
C LEU A 113 -8.52 6.61 4.19
N ASN A 114 -9.25 7.65 4.56
CA ASN A 114 -9.69 7.84 5.94
C ASN A 114 -11.02 7.10 6.13
N ILE A 115 -11.02 6.14 7.08
CA ILE A 115 -12.21 5.38 7.47
C ILE A 115 -12.65 5.66 8.91
N ASP A 116 -12.03 6.66 9.55
CA ASP A 116 -12.38 7.04 10.93
C ASP A 116 -13.85 7.45 11.02
N GLY A 117 -14.59 6.76 11.88
CA GLY A 117 -16.02 6.96 12.06
C GLY A 117 -16.90 6.55 10.87
N ALA A 118 -16.35 5.96 9.82
CA ALA A 118 -17.11 5.52 8.65
C ALA A 118 -17.95 4.27 8.91
N ALA A 119 -19.05 4.11 8.18
CA ALA A 119 -19.76 2.84 8.06
C ALA A 119 -19.18 2.08 6.85
N VAL A 120 -18.61 0.91 7.10
CA VAL A 120 -18.03 0.04 6.07
C VAL A 120 -19.04 -1.04 5.71
N ILE A 121 -19.41 -1.12 4.44
CA ILE A 121 -20.32 -2.16 3.91
C ILE A 121 -19.50 -3.04 2.97
N ILE A 122 -19.48 -4.33 3.25
CA ILE A 122 -18.68 -5.32 2.53
C ILE A 122 -19.64 -6.28 1.85
N ASP A 123 -19.69 -6.21 0.55
CA ASP A 123 -20.43 -7.16 -0.27
C ASP A 123 -19.59 -8.40 -0.53
N GLU A 124 -20.22 -9.55 -0.73
CA GLU A 124 -19.56 -10.85 -0.89
C GLU A 124 -18.53 -11.15 0.22
N GLY A 125 -18.92 -10.89 1.48
CA GLY A 125 -18.06 -10.98 2.66
C GLY A 125 -17.35 -12.33 2.85
N HIS A 126 -17.77 -13.39 2.14
CA HIS A 126 -17.12 -14.69 2.17
C HIS A 126 -15.68 -14.70 1.63
N ASN A 127 -15.31 -13.69 0.85
CA ASN A 127 -13.93 -13.53 0.33
C ASN A 127 -13.00 -12.80 1.32
N LEU A 128 -13.56 -12.29 2.42
CA LEU A 128 -12.86 -11.38 3.30
C LEU A 128 -11.66 -12.02 4.01
N GLU A 129 -11.78 -13.31 4.35
CA GLU A 129 -10.73 -14.04 5.05
C GLU A 129 -9.42 -14.06 4.24
N ASP A 130 -9.49 -14.44 2.97
CA ASP A 130 -8.32 -14.51 2.10
C ASP A 130 -7.75 -13.11 1.84
N VAL A 131 -8.61 -12.14 1.58
CA VAL A 131 -8.19 -10.75 1.37
C VAL A 131 -7.46 -10.18 2.60
N CYS A 132 -7.93 -10.49 3.81
CA CYS A 132 -7.28 -10.05 5.04
C CYS A 132 -5.92 -10.72 5.25
N ARG A 133 -5.79 -12.02 4.94
CA ARG A 133 -4.50 -12.73 5.01
C ARG A 133 -3.51 -12.13 4.02
N ASP A 134 -3.91 -11.99 2.76
CA ASP A 134 -3.06 -11.44 1.70
C ASP A 134 -2.65 -9.99 2.00
N GLY A 135 -3.61 -9.17 2.42
CA GLY A 135 -3.38 -7.75 2.74
C GLY A 135 -2.49 -7.49 3.96
N SER A 136 -2.26 -8.51 4.80
CA SER A 136 -1.34 -8.48 5.94
C SER A 136 -0.06 -9.28 5.70
N SER A 137 0.12 -9.82 4.50
CA SER A 137 1.33 -10.57 4.10
C SER A 137 2.26 -9.68 3.27
N ALA A 138 3.54 -10.01 3.24
CA ALA A 138 4.51 -9.31 2.41
C ALA A 138 5.65 -10.24 1.98
N GLU A 139 6.15 -10.00 0.78
CA GLU A 139 7.32 -10.68 0.22
C GLU A 139 8.38 -9.65 -0.15
N LEU A 140 9.63 -9.90 0.21
CA LEU A 140 10.74 -8.97 0.05
C LEU A 140 11.93 -9.68 -0.59
N SER A 141 12.38 -9.18 -1.72
CA SER A 141 13.60 -9.65 -2.39
C SER A 141 14.84 -9.05 -1.74
N LEU A 142 15.87 -9.85 -1.52
CA LEU A 142 17.17 -9.37 -1.04
C LEU A 142 17.79 -8.39 -2.04
N ASP A 143 17.69 -8.67 -3.33
CA ASP A 143 18.25 -7.82 -4.38
C ASP A 143 17.59 -6.44 -4.40
N GLU A 144 16.28 -6.37 -4.20
CA GLU A 144 15.54 -5.11 -4.12
C GLU A 144 15.93 -4.30 -2.88
N ILE A 145 16.05 -4.96 -1.73
CA ILE A 145 16.49 -4.34 -0.47
C ILE A 145 17.90 -3.76 -0.64
N GLY A 146 18.83 -4.54 -1.19
CA GLY A 146 20.22 -4.12 -1.43
C GLY A 146 20.31 -2.94 -2.41
N LYS A 147 19.55 -3.00 -3.50
CA LYS A 147 19.46 -1.91 -4.49
C LYS A 147 19.01 -0.59 -3.84
N TYR A 148 17.98 -0.61 -3.01
CA TYR A 148 17.49 0.62 -2.38
C TYR A 148 18.41 1.14 -1.29
N ALA A 149 19.12 0.26 -0.56
CA ALA A 149 20.18 0.67 0.35
C ALA A 149 21.26 1.46 -0.41
N ASP A 150 21.69 0.93 -1.56
CA ASP A 150 22.69 1.53 -2.43
C ASP A 150 22.21 2.86 -3.07
N ASP A 151 20.99 2.88 -3.59
CA ASP A 151 20.43 4.06 -4.24
C ASP A 151 20.29 5.24 -3.25
N LEU A 152 19.92 4.97 -2.01
CA LEU A 152 19.86 5.98 -0.96
C LEU A 152 21.26 6.44 -0.53
N ALA A 153 22.24 5.52 -0.45
CA ALA A 153 23.62 5.86 -0.09
C ALA A 153 24.34 6.68 -1.16
N LYS A 154 24.10 6.38 -2.44
CA LYS A 154 24.76 7.04 -3.59
C LYS A 154 24.18 8.41 -3.96
N ASN A 155 23.02 8.77 -3.43
CA ASN A 155 22.34 10.03 -3.76
C ASN A 155 22.99 11.24 -3.04
N HIS A 156 24.32 11.38 -3.20
CA HIS A 156 25.20 12.27 -2.47
C HIS A 156 24.89 13.79 -2.55
N GLY A 157 24.02 14.20 -3.46
CA GLY A 157 23.70 15.62 -3.64
C GLY A 157 22.59 16.16 -2.72
N LYS A 158 21.84 15.27 -2.06
CA LYS A 158 20.66 15.60 -1.23
C LYS A 158 20.53 14.67 -0.01
N ILE A 159 21.66 14.20 0.52
CA ILE A 159 21.67 13.41 1.75
C ILE A 159 21.25 14.32 2.88
N ASN A 160 20.12 13.98 3.49
CA ASN A 160 19.71 14.52 4.77
C ASN A 160 19.72 13.40 5.82
N GLU A 161 19.46 13.75 7.05
CA GLU A 161 19.38 12.80 8.16
C GLU A 161 18.37 11.68 7.87
N GLN A 162 17.21 12.01 7.28
CA GLN A 162 16.12 11.07 6.96
C GLN A 162 16.53 10.00 5.95
N THR A 163 17.15 10.37 4.82
CA THR A 163 17.61 9.40 3.82
C THR A 163 18.75 8.53 4.36
N THR A 164 19.56 9.06 5.27
CA THR A 164 20.61 8.30 5.96
C THR A 164 20.02 7.24 6.88
N VAL A 165 18.95 7.56 7.63
CA VAL A 165 18.23 6.60 8.48
C VAL A 165 17.62 5.50 7.62
N LEU A 166 16.95 5.83 6.53
CA LEU A 166 16.37 4.84 5.62
C LEU A 166 17.42 3.94 4.97
N SER A 167 18.56 4.50 4.55
CA SER A 167 19.67 3.70 4.00
C SER A 167 20.21 2.69 5.02
N ARG A 168 20.38 3.10 6.27
CA ARG A 168 20.81 2.20 7.36
C ARG A 168 19.76 1.13 7.65
N PHE A 169 18.48 1.48 7.59
CA PHE A 169 17.39 0.51 7.76
C PHE A 169 17.44 -0.60 6.72
N PHE A 170 17.57 -0.26 5.44
CA PHE A 170 17.74 -1.24 4.36
C PHE A 170 19.03 -2.05 4.50
N GLN A 171 20.14 -1.42 4.89
CA GLN A 171 21.41 -2.11 5.10
C GLN A 171 21.31 -3.14 6.23
N SER A 172 20.62 -2.80 7.33
CA SER A 172 20.40 -3.74 8.44
C SER A 172 19.55 -4.93 7.99
N MET A 173 18.49 -4.71 7.21
CA MET A 173 17.70 -5.78 6.63
C MET A 173 18.50 -6.68 5.68
N SER A 174 19.31 -6.09 4.81
CA SER A 174 20.19 -6.84 3.90
C SER A 174 21.19 -7.70 4.66
N ASN A 175 21.88 -7.12 5.62
CA ASN A 175 22.87 -7.83 6.46
C ASN A 175 22.23 -9.00 7.22
N PHE A 176 21.04 -8.79 7.78
CA PHE A 176 20.29 -9.82 8.45
C PHE A 176 19.97 -10.99 7.51
N LEU A 177 19.41 -10.73 6.33
CA LEU A 177 19.08 -11.78 5.36
C LEU A 177 20.32 -12.54 4.88
N GLU A 178 21.40 -11.84 4.57
CA GLU A 178 22.66 -12.45 4.18
C GLU A 178 23.21 -13.37 5.29
N GLU A 179 23.11 -12.97 6.56
CA GLU A 179 23.51 -13.80 7.69
C GLU A 179 22.64 -15.04 7.83
N GLN A 180 21.30 -14.91 7.67
CA GLN A 180 20.38 -16.05 7.66
C GLN A 180 20.73 -17.04 6.55
N PHE A 181 21.02 -16.56 5.33
CA PHE A 181 21.40 -17.41 4.21
C PHE A 181 22.79 -18.06 4.39
N ARG A 182 23.71 -17.43 5.12
CA ARG A 182 25.00 -18.00 5.45
C ARG A 182 24.89 -19.12 6.49
N MET A 183 24.00 -18.94 7.49
CA MET A 183 23.76 -19.94 8.53
C MET A 183 22.97 -21.14 8.01
N ASN A 184 22.02 -20.91 7.12
CA ASN A 184 21.18 -21.94 6.54
C ASN A 184 21.70 -22.34 5.15
N SER A 185 22.45 -23.44 5.09
CA SER A 185 23.03 -23.93 3.83
C SER A 185 22.01 -24.70 2.96
N SER A 186 20.80 -24.92 3.45
CA SER A 186 19.76 -25.62 2.69
C SER A 186 19.35 -24.80 1.45
N PRO A 187 19.20 -25.43 0.27
CA PRO A 187 18.61 -24.79 -0.90
C PRO A 187 17.10 -24.55 -0.73
N ASP A 188 16.47 -25.29 0.17
CA ASP A 188 15.04 -25.22 0.43
C ASP A 188 14.69 -24.04 1.35
N ALA A 189 13.48 -23.54 1.22
CA ALA A 189 12.97 -22.47 2.07
C ALA A 189 12.89 -22.92 3.54
N THR A 190 13.32 -22.05 4.43
CA THR A 190 13.21 -22.27 5.87
C THR A 190 11.97 -21.57 6.39
N VAL A 191 11.09 -22.32 7.07
CA VAL A 191 9.87 -21.78 7.68
C VAL A 191 10.09 -21.61 9.17
N VAL A 192 9.90 -20.39 9.66
CA VAL A 192 9.94 -20.03 11.07
C VAL A 192 8.50 -19.79 11.55
N THR A 193 8.08 -20.58 12.50
CA THR A 193 6.69 -20.50 13.01
C THR A 193 6.60 -19.71 14.33
N SER A 194 5.41 -19.32 14.68
CA SER A 194 5.02 -18.36 15.72
C SER A 194 5.95 -18.14 16.91
N ASN A 195 6.46 -19.20 17.55
CA ASN A 195 7.31 -19.06 18.74
C ASN A 195 8.70 -18.46 18.46
N GLN A 196 9.17 -18.59 17.23
CA GLN A 196 10.48 -18.08 16.79
C GLN A 196 10.36 -16.74 16.05
N VAL A 197 9.18 -16.40 15.56
CA VAL A 197 8.95 -15.18 14.78
C VAL A 197 9.26 -13.93 15.59
N LYS A 198 8.90 -13.92 16.89
CA LYS A 198 9.19 -12.78 17.77
C LYS A 198 10.70 -12.56 17.92
N ALA A 199 11.46 -13.63 18.19
CA ALA A 199 12.91 -13.55 18.31
C ALA A 199 13.55 -13.12 16.99
N LEU A 200 13.07 -13.64 15.85
CA LEU A 200 13.52 -13.24 14.53
C LEU A 200 13.29 -11.74 14.27
N THR A 201 12.11 -11.22 14.65
CA THR A 201 11.79 -9.81 14.47
C THR A 201 12.66 -8.91 15.36
N GLU A 202 12.95 -9.35 16.60
CA GLU A 202 13.87 -8.66 17.50
C GLU A 202 15.30 -8.65 16.93
N ASP A 203 15.73 -9.73 16.29
CA ASP A 203 17.04 -9.84 15.62
C ASP A 203 17.15 -8.93 14.39
N VAL A 204 16.10 -8.88 13.56
CA VAL A 204 15.99 -7.93 12.43
C VAL A 204 16.11 -6.49 12.91
N LEU A 205 15.50 -6.19 14.05
CA LEU A 205 15.40 -4.84 14.61
C LEU A 205 16.48 -4.51 15.64
N LYS A 206 17.47 -5.39 15.87
CA LYS A 206 18.48 -5.17 16.92
C LYS A 206 19.20 -3.82 16.80
N ASP A 207 19.39 -3.35 15.58
CA ASP A 207 20.00 -2.04 15.30
C ASP A 207 18.96 -0.91 15.26
N PHE A 208 17.65 -1.25 15.34
CA PHE A 208 16.53 -0.33 15.25
C PHE A 208 15.35 -0.68 16.19
N PRO A 209 15.59 -1.01 17.47
CA PRO A 209 14.54 -1.59 18.33
C PRO A 209 13.34 -0.67 18.58
N ASP A 210 13.54 0.65 18.56
CA ASP A 210 12.51 1.64 18.85
C ASP A 210 12.16 2.55 17.65
N HIS A 211 12.66 2.26 16.45
CA HIS A 211 12.64 3.18 15.32
C HIS A 211 11.60 2.86 14.23
N LEU A 212 10.82 1.78 14.31
CA LEU A 212 9.77 1.54 13.32
C LEU A 212 8.75 2.68 13.21
N PRO A 213 8.23 3.26 14.33
CA PRO A 213 7.41 4.45 14.26
C PRO A 213 8.14 5.64 13.62
N ALA A 214 9.42 5.85 13.95
CA ALA A 214 10.22 6.93 13.37
C ALA A 214 10.46 6.72 11.85
N ILE A 215 10.60 5.46 11.37
CA ILE A 215 10.63 5.17 9.93
C ILE A 215 9.32 5.61 9.26
N LEU A 216 8.18 5.31 9.88
CA LEU A 216 6.88 5.72 9.34
C LEU A 216 6.70 7.24 9.35
N GLU A 217 7.13 7.94 10.41
CA GLU A 217 7.14 9.40 10.46
C GLU A 217 8.01 10.00 9.35
N ILE A 218 9.21 9.47 9.14
CA ILE A 218 10.09 9.88 8.04
C ILE A 218 9.43 9.66 6.69
N VAL A 219 8.80 8.49 6.47
CA VAL A 219 8.10 8.17 5.23
C VAL A 219 6.94 9.13 5.01
N GLU A 220 6.14 9.42 6.03
CA GLU A 220 5.04 10.36 5.96
C GLU A 220 5.53 11.77 5.68
N GLU A 221 6.53 12.25 6.37
CA GLU A 221 7.12 13.56 6.15
C GLU A 221 7.67 13.70 4.73
N LEU A 222 8.40 12.70 4.23
CA LEU A 222 8.93 12.72 2.87
C LEU A 222 7.84 12.65 1.81
N THR A 223 6.72 11.99 2.07
CA THR A 223 5.63 11.85 1.11
C THR A 223 4.64 13.02 1.13
N THR A 224 4.37 13.59 2.30
CA THR A 224 3.41 14.70 2.47
C THR A 224 4.05 16.07 2.27
N THR A 225 5.26 16.27 2.80
CA THR A 225 5.97 17.52 2.59
C THR A 225 6.33 17.61 1.12
N LYS A 226 6.10 18.77 0.48
CA LYS A 226 6.55 19.08 -0.89
C LYS A 226 8.11 19.09 -0.97
N SER A 227 8.72 18.08 -0.41
CA SER A 227 10.15 17.92 -0.25
C SER A 227 10.79 17.65 -1.60
N ASN A 228 11.79 18.45 -1.96
CA ASN A 228 12.65 18.20 -3.13
C ASN A 228 13.53 16.95 -2.96
N LEU A 229 13.37 16.22 -1.85
CA LEU A 229 14.12 15.02 -1.49
C LEU A 229 13.55 13.74 -2.14
N LEU A 230 12.24 13.74 -2.46
CA LEU A 230 11.65 12.66 -3.25
C LEU A 230 12.05 12.82 -4.70
N THR A 231 13.14 12.18 -5.05
CA THR A 231 13.55 11.99 -6.44
C THR A 231 12.90 10.75 -7.03
N PRO A 232 12.87 10.57 -8.36
CA PRO A 232 12.42 9.32 -8.97
C PRO A 232 13.17 8.08 -8.46
N ILE A 233 14.40 8.24 -7.97
CA ILE A 233 15.23 7.16 -7.43
C ILE A 233 14.86 6.85 -5.97
N THR A 234 14.62 7.88 -5.14
CA THR A 234 14.37 7.70 -3.70
C THR A 234 12.90 7.39 -3.37
N ALA A 235 11.95 7.80 -4.21
CA ALA A 235 10.54 7.59 -3.94
C ALA A 235 10.13 6.10 -3.81
N PRO A 236 10.61 5.17 -4.67
CA PRO A 236 10.33 3.74 -4.48
C PRO A 236 10.91 3.19 -3.17
N ALA A 237 12.15 3.59 -2.83
CA ALA A 237 12.80 3.17 -1.58
C ALA A 237 12.04 3.68 -0.34
N VAL A 238 11.58 4.93 -0.34
CA VAL A 238 10.76 5.49 0.74
C VAL A 238 9.44 4.72 0.88
N GLY A 239 8.79 4.38 -0.24
CA GLY A 239 7.57 3.56 -0.24
C GLY A 239 7.81 2.19 0.38
N LEU A 240 8.84 1.47 -0.09
CA LEU A 240 9.18 0.14 0.42
C LEU A 240 9.59 0.17 1.91
N ALA A 241 10.35 1.19 2.34
CA ALA A 241 10.71 1.34 3.76
C ALA A 241 9.46 1.43 4.65
N GLY A 242 8.45 2.17 4.21
CA GLY A 242 7.17 2.24 4.92
C GLY A 242 6.42 0.91 4.94
N ASP A 243 6.43 0.17 3.84
CA ASP A 243 5.77 -1.13 3.76
C ASP A 243 6.46 -2.16 4.68
N ILE A 244 7.80 -2.19 4.67
CA ILE A 244 8.58 -3.04 5.58
C ILE A 244 8.33 -2.64 7.04
N ALA A 245 8.32 -1.35 7.36
CA ALA A 245 8.07 -0.90 8.73
C ALA A 245 6.70 -1.34 9.23
N VAL A 246 5.66 -1.22 8.41
CA VAL A 246 4.29 -1.68 8.75
C VAL A 246 4.25 -3.18 9.00
N ILE A 247 4.81 -3.99 8.09
CA ILE A 247 4.77 -5.45 8.26
C ILE A 247 5.56 -5.90 9.50
N LEU A 248 6.71 -5.30 9.77
CA LEU A 248 7.49 -5.61 10.97
C LEU A 248 6.76 -5.21 12.26
N MET A 249 6.01 -4.10 12.25
CA MET A 249 5.16 -3.72 13.39
C MET A 249 4.04 -4.73 13.62
N LEU A 250 3.37 -5.19 12.57
CA LEU A 250 2.33 -6.20 12.66
C LEU A 250 2.89 -7.53 13.17
N VAL A 251 3.99 -7.98 12.59
CA VAL A 251 4.66 -9.23 13.00
C VAL A 251 5.14 -9.16 14.45
N ARG A 252 5.67 -8.02 14.89
CA ARG A 252 6.08 -7.81 16.29
C ARG A 252 4.90 -7.85 17.24
N THR A 253 3.77 -7.25 16.86
CA THR A 253 2.57 -7.16 17.71
C THR A 253 1.77 -8.46 17.72
N CYS A 254 1.66 -9.12 16.57
CA CYS A 254 0.83 -10.30 16.34
C CYS A 254 1.68 -11.52 15.92
N SER A 255 2.83 -11.76 16.58
CA SER A 255 3.80 -12.77 16.17
C SER A 255 3.24 -14.19 16.03
N THR A 256 2.19 -14.53 16.79
CA THR A 256 1.49 -15.81 16.71
C THR A 256 0.63 -15.98 15.47
N ALA A 257 0.32 -14.86 14.78
CA ALA A 257 -0.47 -14.85 13.56
C ALA A 257 0.39 -15.03 12.29
N TYR A 258 1.72 -15.09 12.42
CA TYR A 258 2.63 -15.10 11.28
C TYR A 258 3.48 -16.34 11.20
N ASN A 259 3.69 -16.80 9.96
CA ASN A 259 4.83 -17.60 9.57
C ASN A 259 5.82 -16.69 8.81
N VAL A 260 7.11 -16.90 9.04
CA VAL A 260 8.16 -16.22 8.27
C VAL A 260 8.91 -17.27 7.47
N ILE A 261 8.99 -17.05 6.18
CA ILE A 261 9.63 -17.97 5.24
C ILE A 261 10.82 -17.23 4.63
N PHE A 262 11.99 -17.82 4.63
CA PHE A 262 13.13 -17.28 3.93
C PHE A 262 13.90 -18.38 3.18
N GLY A 263 14.45 -18.02 2.04
CA GLY A 263 15.15 -18.97 1.18
C GLY A 263 15.90 -18.28 0.06
N ARG A 264 16.79 -19.05 -0.58
CA ARG A 264 17.61 -18.59 -1.70
C ARG A 264 16.85 -18.59 -3.04
N ASN A 265 15.84 -19.44 -3.16
CA ASN A 265 15.09 -19.67 -4.37
C ASN A 265 13.58 -19.48 -4.07
N MET A 266 13.22 -18.28 -3.68
CA MET A 266 11.83 -17.93 -3.47
C MET A 266 11.25 -17.33 -4.76
N ASP A 267 10.01 -17.68 -5.10
CA ASP A 267 9.27 -17.02 -6.15
C ASP A 267 8.67 -15.73 -5.57
N ILE A 268 9.26 -14.60 -5.91
CA ILE A 268 8.81 -13.28 -5.49
C ILE A 268 8.43 -12.48 -6.73
N SER A 269 7.15 -12.20 -6.88
CA SER A 269 6.63 -11.46 -8.03
C SER A 269 6.94 -12.08 -9.41
N GLY A 270 7.08 -13.43 -9.46
CA GLY A 270 7.38 -14.17 -10.68
C GLY A 270 8.87 -14.34 -10.98
N ASP A 271 9.75 -13.84 -10.11
CA ASP A 271 11.19 -14.02 -10.20
C ASP A 271 11.71 -14.93 -9.09
N THR A 272 12.54 -15.91 -9.42
CA THR A 272 13.19 -16.77 -8.42
C THR A 272 14.42 -16.07 -7.86
N CYS A 273 14.34 -15.63 -6.60
CA CYS A 273 15.40 -14.86 -5.96
C CYS A 273 15.53 -15.17 -4.46
N PRO A 274 16.66 -14.81 -3.83
CA PRO A 274 16.77 -14.82 -2.39
C PRO A 274 15.82 -13.81 -1.76
N GLY A 275 15.12 -14.21 -0.67
CA GLY A 275 14.17 -13.29 -0.05
C GLY A 275 13.56 -13.80 1.24
N ILE A 276 12.63 -13.01 1.76
CA ILE A 276 11.85 -13.29 2.96
C ILE A 276 10.37 -13.00 2.67
N ALA A 277 9.49 -13.90 3.14
CA ALA A 277 8.06 -13.70 3.13
C ALA A 277 7.51 -13.71 4.56
N PHE A 278 6.69 -12.73 4.87
CA PHE A 278 5.89 -12.66 6.08
C PHE A 278 4.46 -13.07 5.71
N GLN A 279 4.10 -14.28 6.08
CA GLN A 279 2.80 -14.86 5.72
C GLN A 279 1.85 -14.76 6.90
N CYS A 280 0.81 -13.96 6.77
CA CYS A 280 -0.24 -13.83 7.77
C CYS A 280 -1.18 -15.04 7.69
N MET A 281 -1.35 -15.73 8.82
CA MET A 281 -2.22 -16.89 8.93
C MET A 281 -3.61 -16.57 9.51
N GLN A 282 -3.77 -15.37 10.09
CA GLN A 282 -5.00 -14.97 10.77
C GLN A 282 -5.62 -13.73 10.13
N PRO A 283 -6.80 -13.85 9.50
CA PRO A 283 -7.51 -12.72 8.89
C PRO A 283 -7.80 -11.60 9.89
N ALA A 284 -7.97 -11.94 11.16
CA ALA A 284 -8.24 -11.00 12.25
C ALA A 284 -7.24 -9.83 12.30
N VAL A 285 -5.98 -10.02 11.86
CA VAL A 285 -4.95 -8.97 11.88
C VAL A 285 -5.38 -7.76 11.07
N ALA A 286 -5.70 -7.93 9.78
CA ALA A 286 -6.15 -6.84 8.92
C ALA A 286 -7.56 -6.37 9.30
N PHE A 287 -8.44 -7.31 9.67
CA PHE A 287 -9.81 -6.98 10.01
C PHE A 287 -9.90 -6.05 11.22
N HIS A 288 -9.13 -6.32 12.28
CA HIS A 288 -9.11 -5.49 13.49
C HIS A 288 -8.59 -4.08 13.23
N GLU A 289 -7.64 -3.91 12.31
CA GLU A 289 -7.14 -2.58 11.92
C GLU A 289 -8.25 -1.73 11.27
N VAL A 290 -9.13 -2.36 10.47
CA VAL A 290 -10.29 -1.67 9.89
C VAL A 290 -11.40 -1.47 10.94
N ALA A 291 -11.67 -2.50 11.76
CA ALA A 291 -12.72 -2.47 12.76
C ALA A 291 -12.45 -1.45 13.88
N ARG A 292 -11.18 -1.18 14.20
CA ARG A 292 -10.80 -0.18 15.19
C ARG A 292 -11.17 1.24 14.76
N ASP A 293 -10.98 1.55 13.47
CA ASP A 293 -11.15 2.90 12.94
C ASP A 293 -12.60 3.14 12.46
N ALA A 294 -13.28 2.09 11.96
CA ALA A 294 -14.65 2.17 11.47
C ALA A 294 -15.68 2.29 12.61
N ARG A 295 -16.74 3.09 12.39
CA ARG A 295 -17.88 3.16 13.31
C ARG A 295 -18.70 1.88 13.33
N SER A 296 -18.85 1.25 12.16
CA SER A 296 -19.61 -0.02 12.00
C SER A 296 -19.14 -0.75 10.74
N ILE A 297 -19.20 -2.07 10.80
CA ILE A 297 -18.94 -2.94 9.64
C ILE A 297 -20.17 -3.81 9.40
N ILE A 298 -20.64 -3.84 8.19
CA ILE A 298 -21.78 -4.64 7.72
C ILE A 298 -21.27 -5.60 6.66
N LEU A 299 -21.43 -6.89 6.89
CA LEU A 299 -21.09 -7.93 5.91
C LEU A 299 -22.37 -8.37 5.19
N THR A 300 -22.31 -8.48 3.87
CA THR A 300 -23.35 -9.07 3.05
C THR A 300 -22.77 -10.18 2.18
N SER A 301 -23.46 -11.31 2.09
CA SER A 301 -23.14 -12.40 1.16
C SER A 301 -24.24 -13.44 1.15
N GLY A 302 -24.38 -14.18 0.07
CA GLY A 302 -25.24 -15.34 -0.01
C GLY A 302 -24.79 -16.56 0.81
N THR A 303 -23.56 -16.56 1.32
CA THR A 303 -22.88 -17.75 1.90
C THR A 303 -22.20 -17.47 3.25
N LEU A 304 -22.74 -16.59 4.09
CA LEU A 304 -22.19 -16.29 5.42
C LEU A 304 -22.52 -17.34 6.51
N SER A 305 -23.03 -18.47 6.16
CA SER A 305 -23.33 -19.54 7.12
C SER A 305 -22.29 -20.66 7.06
N PRO A 306 -21.77 -21.14 8.20
CA PRO A 306 -22.11 -20.75 9.57
C PRO A 306 -21.37 -19.48 10.04
N MET A 307 -22.10 -18.57 10.70
CA MET A 307 -21.52 -17.31 11.23
C MET A 307 -20.37 -17.54 12.22
N THR A 308 -20.42 -18.64 12.97
CA THR A 308 -19.38 -18.99 13.96
C THR A 308 -17.98 -19.17 13.35
N THR A 309 -17.89 -19.57 12.09
CA THR A 309 -16.61 -19.66 11.37
C THR A 309 -16.04 -18.26 11.14
N PHE A 310 -16.89 -17.35 10.63
CA PHE A 310 -16.49 -15.96 10.43
C PHE A 310 -16.09 -15.26 11.74
N GLU A 311 -16.85 -15.48 12.82
CA GLU A 311 -16.50 -14.94 14.13
C GLU A 311 -15.13 -15.43 14.62
N ALA A 312 -14.84 -16.72 14.39
CA ALA A 312 -13.55 -17.30 14.78
C ALA A 312 -12.38 -16.76 13.92
N GLU A 313 -12.55 -16.69 12.61
CA GLU A 313 -11.50 -16.26 11.68
C GLU A 313 -11.23 -14.74 11.76
N LEU A 314 -12.28 -13.94 11.87
CA LEU A 314 -12.16 -12.47 11.96
C LEU A 314 -11.94 -11.98 13.40
N GLY A 315 -12.05 -12.86 14.39
CA GLY A 315 -11.80 -12.57 15.81
C GLY A 315 -12.79 -11.60 16.44
N VAL A 316 -14.00 -11.49 15.87
CA VAL A 316 -15.07 -10.60 16.35
C VAL A 316 -16.39 -11.35 16.46
N LYS A 317 -17.34 -10.83 17.23
CA LYS A 317 -18.74 -11.30 17.28
C LYS A 317 -19.62 -10.36 16.48
N PHE A 318 -20.48 -10.93 15.65
CA PHE A 318 -21.48 -10.19 14.86
C PHE A 318 -22.85 -10.21 15.50
#